data_df079302801466da16006774b0c55925
#
_entry.id   df079302801466da16006774b0c55925
#
_cell.length_a   1.000
_cell.length_b   1.000
_cell.length_c   1.000
_cell.angle_alpha   90.00
_cell.angle_beta   90.00
_cell.angle_gamma   90.00
#
_symmetry.space_group_name_H-M   'P 1'
#
loop_
_entity.id
_entity.type
_entity.pdbx_description
1 polymer ?
#
loop_
_entity_poly.entity_id
_entity_poly.type
_entity_poly.pdbx_seq_one_letter_code
_entity_poly.pdbx_strand_id
1 'polypeptide(L)'
;YDPDLIMFQDDSFLARPEKEVFEFCEMWSKYKIPFWFNTRIENCKPAYLSALKEAGVYRMTFGVESGNEEYRRKVLKRQASNDRYYEYFNYINESNIPYSLNVILGMPFETRQMVIDTADMVHRARGYDGLTIGMFQPYWGTELRTMAVKAGFLDNAYINSGGYMDKWAIDMPEPYLQEDELDKLLRTFALYAHFGPEMHSVIQESETDDKLYKKLFAQYQQEFFGDV
;
A
#
# COMPACT_ATOMS: atom_id res chain seq x y z
N TYR A 1 6.75 -7.65 31.81
CA TYR A 1 5.89 -7.81 30.64
C TYR A 1 6.41 -8.97 29.80
N ASP A 2 5.53 -9.82 29.31
CA ASP A 2 5.83 -10.97 28.46
C ASP A 2 4.95 -10.81 27.20
N PRO A 3 5.38 -10.03 26.20
CA PRO A 3 4.57 -9.75 25.03
C PRO A 3 4.58 -10.93 24.05
N ASP A 4 3.41 -11.26 23.50
CA ASP A 4 3.26 -12.28 22.45
C ASP A 4 3.73 -11.80 21.09
N LEU A 5 3.72 -10.49 20.84
CA LEU A 5 4.09 -9.83 19.59
C LEU A 5 4.53 -8.40 19.85
N ILE A 6 5.55 -7.94 19.13
CA ILE A 6 5.96 -6.52 19.14
C ILE A 6 5.81 -5.94 17.74
N MET A 7 5.13 -4.80 17.65
CA MET A 7 5.06 -4.01 16.43
C MET A 7 6.00 -2.80 16.53
N PHE A 8 6.97 -2.72 15.63
CA PHE A 8 7.85 -1.56 15.50
C PHE A 8 7.17 -0.48 14.67
N GLN A 9 7.10 0.73 15.20
CA GLN A 9 6.38 1.88 14.61
C GLN A 9 7.29 2.81 13.80
N ASP A 10 8.38 2.29 13.26
CA ASP A 10 9.24 3.05 12.35
C ASP A 10 8.48 3.37 11.04
N ASP A 11 8.70 4.53 10.45
CA ASP A 11 8.17 4.88 9.12
C ASP A 11 8.69 3.92 8.04
N SER A 12 9.94 3.47 8.20
CA SER A 12 10.54 2.44 7.36
C SER A 12 11.65 1.71 8.12
N PHE A 13 11.30 0.61 8.75
CA PHE A 13 12.19 -0.15 9.64
C PHE A 13 13.53 -0.54 8.99
N LEU A 14 13.52 -0.92 7.71
CA LEU A 14 14.73 -1.31 6.98
C LEU A 14 15.47 -0.14 6.31
N ALA A 15 15.04 1.12 6.51
CA ALA A 15 15.74 2.30 6.03
C ALA A 15 16.90 2.69 6.97
N ARG A 16 17.80 1.75 7.22
CA ARG A 16 18.98 1.90 8.08
C ARG A 16 20.18 1.21 7.45
N PRO A 17 21.41 1.49 7.91
CA PRO A 17 22.61 0.82 7.43
C PRO A 17 22.49 -0.71 7.52
N GLU A 18 22.98 -1.41 6.51
CA GLU A 18 22.89 -2.88 6.43
C GLU A 18 23.43 -3.57 7.69
N LYS A 19 24.54 -3.08 8.21
CA LYS A 19 25.13 -3.58 9.45
C LYS A 19 24.13 -3.56 10.62
N GLU A 20 23.37 -2.47 10.77
CA GLU A 20 22.39 -2.33 11.85
C GLU A 20 21.21 -3.30 11.72
N VAL A 21 20.81 -3.63 10.47
CA VAL A 21 19.77 -4.64 10.24
C VAL A 21 20.23 -6.01 10.73
N PHE A 22 21.45 -6.41 10.38
CA PHE A 22 22.00 -7.69 10.82
C PHE A 22 22.28 -7.74 12.34
N GLU A 23 22.82 -6.67 12.91
CA GLU A 23 23.00 -6.55 14.36
C GLU A 23 21.67 -6.64 15.13
N PHE A 24 20.62 -6.00 14.60
CA PHE A 24 19.28 -6.13 15.15
C PHE A 24 18.81 -7.59 15.10
N CYS A 25 18.92 -8.25 13.95
CA CYS A 25 18.47 -9.64 13.79
C CYS A 25 19.22 -10.59 14.74
N GLU A 26 20.56 -10.45 14.85
CA GLU A 26 21.36 -11.25 15.77
C GLU A 26 20.98 -11.02 17.23
N MET A 27 20.78 -9.77 17.62
CA MET A 27 20.34 -9.43 18.98
C MET A 27 18.94 -9.97 19.26
N TRP A 28 18.00 -9.75 18.33
CA TRP A 28 16.59 -10.05 18.53
C TRP A 28 16.29 -11.54 18.59
N SER A 29 17.01 -12.35 17.82
CA SER A 29 16.88 -13.83 17.82
C SER A 29 17.02 -14.45 19.21
N LYS A 30 17.70 -13.78 20.14
CA LYS A 30 17.89 -14.23 21.54
C LYS A 30 16.61 -14.14 22.37
N TYR A 31 15.72 -13.20 22.04
CA TYR A 31 14.47 -12.98 22.79
C TYR A 31 13.34 -13.91 22.35
N LYS A 32 13.37 -14.39 21.11
CA LYS A 32 12.33 -15.28 20.51
C LYS A 32 10.93 -14.67 20.55
N ILE A 33 10.82 -13.36 20.56
CA ILE A 33 9.55 -12.64 20.52
C ILE A 33 9.24 -12.31 19.05
N PRO A 34 8.10 -12.76 18.51
CA PRO A 34 7.69 -12.41 17.17
C PRO A 34 7.57 -10.89 17.01
N PHE A 35 7.91 -10.38 15.83
CA PHE A 35 7.82 -8.95 15.57
C PHE A 35 7.28 -8.64 14.19
N TRP A 36 6.67 -7.47 14.07
CA TRP A 36 6.08 -6.91 12.87
C TRP A 36 6.58 -5.47 12.68
N PHE A 37 6.76 -5.05 11.43
CA PHE A 37 7.18 -3.70 11.08
C PHE A 37 6.68 -3.24 9.72
N ASN A 38 6.64 -1.90 9.55
CA ASN A 38 6.39 -1.26 8.27
C ASN A 38 7.72 -0.92 7.59
N THR A 39 7.78 -1.06 6.27
CA THR A 39 8.94 -0.62 5.49
C THR A 39 8.55 -0.34 4.04
N ARG A 40 9.46 0.25 3.28
CA ARG A 40 9.31 0.39 1.83
C ARG A 40 9.82 -0.87 1.15
N ILE A 41 9.19 -1.27 0.04
CA ILE A 41 9.59 -2.45 -0.70
C ILE A 41 11.06 -2.38 -1.15
N GLU A 42 11.51 -1.22 -1.62
CA GLU A 42 12.87 -0.98 -2.08
C GLU A 42 13.95 -1.07 -0.98
N ASN A 43 13.55 -1.06 0.29
CA ASN A 43 14.46 -1.24 1.42
C ASN A 43 14.58 -2.71 1.85
N CYS A 44 13.70 -3.58 1.36
CA CYS A 44 13.70 -5.01 1.70
C CYS A 44 14.68 -5.79 0.80
N LYS A 45 15.97 -5.69 1.08
CA LYS A 45 17.00 -6.41 0.32
C LYS A 45 16.86 -7.91 0.52
N PRO A 46 17.05 -8.75 -0.53
CA PRO A 46 17.02 -10.21 -0.41
C PRO A 46 17.93 -10.76 0.69
N ALA A 47 19.09 -10.15 0.89
CA ALA A 47 20.05 -10.56 1.93
C ALA A 47 19.48 -10.45 3.37
N TYR A 48 18.43 -9.64 3.60
CA TYR A 48 17.84 -9.49 4.92
C TYR A 48 16.82 -10.60 5.25
N LEU A 49 16.22 -11.23 4.23
CA LEU A 49 15.07 -12.13 4.42
C LEU A 49 15.39 -13.33 5.29
N SER A 50 16.55 -13.96 5.09
CA SER A 50 16.99 -15.07 5.93
C SER A 50 17.21 -14.65 7.38
N ALA A 51 17.94 -13.54 7.60
CA ALA A 51 18.22 -13.02 8.93
C ALA A 51 16.94 -12.57 9.67
N LEU A 52 16.01 -11.93 8.98
CA LEU A 52 14.71 -11.53 9.52
C LEU A 52 13.89 -12.76 9.93
N LYS A 53 13.89 -13.81 9.11
CA LYS A 53 13.18 -15.06 9.40
C LYS A 53 13.77 -15.76 10.62
N GLU A 54 15.10 -15.86 10.71
CA GLU A 54 15.81 -16.44 11.86
C GLU A 54 15.60 -15.63 13.15
N ALA A 55 15.46 -14.29 13.02
CA ALA A 55 15.15 -13.41 14.13
C ALA A 55 13.68 -13.52 14.60
N GLY A 56 12.82 -14.19 13.85
CA GLY A 56 11.42 -14.41 14.23
C GLY A 56 10.47 -13.31 13.73
N VAL A 57 10.73 -12.73 12.54
CA VAL A 57 9.77 -11.81 11.93
C VAL A 57 8.43 -12.53 11.72
N TYR A 58 7.37 -11.96 12.29
CA TYR A 58 6.02 -12.47 12.14
C TYR A 58 5.38 -12.00 10.83
N ARG A 59 5.58 -10.73 10.49
CA ARG A 59 4.99 -10.08 9.32
C ARG A 59 5.78 -8.84 8.91
N MET A 60 5.76 -8.54 7.62
CA MET A 60 6.20 -7.26 7.08
C MET A 60 5.01 -6.53 6.44
N THR A 61 4.99 -5.20 6.49
CA THR A 61 4.01 -4.40 5.78
C THR A 61 4.71 -3.42 4.84
N PHE A 62 4.30 -3.40 3.60
CA PHE A 62 4.91 -2.56 2.57
C PHE A 62 3.96 -1.49 2.06
N GLY A 63 4.40 -0.22 2.13
CA GLY A 63 3.73 0.87 1.42
C GLY A 63 4.09 0.83 -0.06
N VAL A 64 3.15 0.46 -0.92
CA VAL A 64 3.26 0.54 -2.40
C VAL A 64 3.03 1.97 -2.84
N GLU A 65 2.01 2.59 -2.31
CA GLU A 65 1.45 3.93 -2.52
C GLU A 65 0.92 4.11 -3.95
N SER A 66 1.72 3.95 -4.99
CA SER A 66 1.31 4.06 -6.39
C SER A 66 2.04 3.08 -7.30
N GLY A 67 1.30 2.42 -8.18
CA GLY A 67 1.83 1.55 -9.24
C GLY A 67 2.32 2.31 -10.47
N ASN A 68 1.92 3.58 -10.63
CA ASN A 68 2.39 4.40 -11.73
C ASN A 68 3.83 4.86 -11.46
N GLU A 69 4.79 4.34 -12.24
CA GLU A 69 6.22 4.58 -12.02
C GLU A 69 6.59 6.06 -12.16
N GLU A 70 6.04 6.74 -13.16
CA GLU A 70 6.35 8.15 -13.40
C GLU A 70 5.86 9.02 -12.24
N TYR A 71 4.62 8.80 -11.79
CA TYR A 71 4.05 9.49 -10.63
C TYR A 71 4.85 9.19 -9.37
N ARG A 72 5.16 7.92 -9.12
CA ARG A 72 5.94 7.50 -7.96
C ARG A 72 7.32 8.16 -7.92
N ARG A 73 8.01 8.26 -9.06
CA ARG A 73 9.33 8.90 -9.15
C ARG A 73 9.27 10.42 -9.06
N LYS A 74 8.33 11.07 -9.75
CA LYS A 74 8.26 12.53 -9.82
C LYS A 74 7.60 13.15 -8.59
N VAL A 75 6.51 12.55 -8.10
CA VAL A 75 5.69 13.09 -7.02
C VAL A 75 6.08 12.50 -5.68
N LEU A 76 6.15 11.17 -5.55
CA LEU A 76 6.46 10.51 -4.28
C LEU A 76 7.95 10.38 -4.01
N LYS A 77 8.81 10.81 -4.94
CA LYS A 77 10.29 10.77 -4.82
C LYS A 77 10.86 9.37 -4.56
N ARG A 78 10.15 8.31 -5.00
CA ARG A 78 10.61 6.93 -4.93
C ARG A 78 11.14 6.51 -6.29
N GLN A 79 12.43 6.17 -6.38
CA GLN A 79 13.16 6.03 -7.64
C GLN A 79 13.15 4.62 -8.24
N ALA A 80 12.75 3.60 -7.48
CA ALA A 80 12.75 2.23 -7.97
C ALA A 80 11.73 2.04 -9.12
N SER A 81 12.14 1.33 -10.17
CA SER A 81 11.27 0.97 -11.30
C SER A 81 10.24 -0.08 -10.91
N ASN A 82 9.19 -0.23 -11.74
CA ASN A 82 8.20 -1.29 -11.56
C ASN A 82 8.85 -2.69 -11.63
N ASP A 83 9.79 -2.90 -12.56
CA ASP A 83 10.51 -4.17 -12.65
C ASP A 83 11.26 -4.50 -11.35
N ARG A 84 11.84 -3.48 -10.73
CA ARG A 84 12.50 -3.66 -9.44
C ARG A 84 11.53 -4.00 -8.31
N TYR A 85 10.33 -3.40 -8.31
CA TYR A 85 9.28 -3.78 -7.36
C TYR A 85 8.87 -5.23 -7.54
N TYR A 86 8.65 -5.69 -8.78
CA TYR A 86 8.29 -7.09 -9.06
C TYR A 86 9.39 -8.08 -8.66
N GLU A 87 10.65 -7.73 -8.90
CA GLU A 87 11.80 -8.52 -8.44
C GLU A 87 11.78 -8.68 -6.91
N TYR A 88 11.56 -7.60 -6.16
CA TYR A 88 11.48 -7.67 -4.70
C TYR A 88 10.27 -8.48 -4.21
N PHE A 89 9.10 -8.33 -4.82
CA PHE A 89 7.94 -9.16 -4.49
C PHE A 89 8.24 -10.65 -4.69
N ASN A 90 8.94 -11.03 -5.75
CA ASN A 90 9.34 -12.41 -5.97
C ASN A 90 10.23 -12.92 -4.83
N TYR A 91 11.25 -12.17 -4.42
CA TYR A 91 12.12 -12.57 -3.29
C TYR A 91 11.33 -12.70 -1.97
N ILE A 92 10.39 -11.81 -1.72
CA ILE A 92 9.57 -11.87 -0.51
C ILE A 92 8.68 -13.12 -0.55
N ASN A 93 8.02 -13.40 -1.68
CA ASN A 93 7.21 -14.60 -1.87
C ASN A 93 8.03 -15.89 -1.66
N GLU A 94 9.24 -15.96 -2.23
CA GLU A 94 10.15 -17.10 -2.06
C GLU A 94 10.60 -17.30 -0.61
N SER A 95 10.68 -16.21 0.18
CA SER A 95 11.05 -16.28 1.59
C SER A 95 9.99 -16.93 2.47
N ASN A 96 8.73 -16.97 2.02
CA ASN A 96 7.56 -17.40 2.81
C ASN A 96 7.38 -16.61 4.12
N ILE A 97 7.83 -15.36 4.18
CA ILE A 97 7.51 -14.45 5.28
C ILE A 97 6.15 -13.81 4.96
N PRO A 98 5.14 -13.89 5.86
CA PRO A 98 3.86 -13.25 5.65
C PRO A 98 4.00 -11.74 5.46
N TYR A 99 3.26 -11.16 4.52
CA TYR A 99 3.29 -9.72 4.32
C TYR A 99 1.96 -9.13 3.88
N SER A 100 1.78 -7.86 4.19
CA SER A 100 0.64 -7.07 3.74
C SER A 100 1.08 -5.85 2.93
N LEU A 101 0.17 -5.34 2.11
CA LEU A 101 0.39 -4.16 1.27
C LEU A 101 -0.51 -3.01 1.73
N ASN A 102 0.03 -1.80 1.70
CA ASN A 102 -0.72 -0.57 1.89
C ASN A 102 -0.66 0.26 0.62
N VAL A 103 -1.79 0.83 0.24
CA VAL A 103 -1.93 1.78 -0.86
C VAL A 103 -2.71 3.01 -0.40
N ILE A 104 -2.43 4.15 -1.01
CA ILE A 104 -3.14 5.40 -0.75
C ILE A 104 -3.70 5.89 -2.07
N LEU A 105 -5.00 6.15 -2.10
CA LEU A 105 -5.73 6.68 -3.27
C LEU A 105 -6.14 8.13 -3.05
N GLY A 106 -6.37 8.86 -4.13
CA GLY A 106 -6.81 10.26 -4.09
C GLY A 106 -5.69 11.24 -3.78
N MET A 107 -4.45 10.94 -4.14
CA MET A 107 -3.32 11.84 -3.99
C MET A 107 -3.36 12.99 -5.00
N PRO A 108 -2.71 14.14 -4.73
CA PRO A 108 -2.64 15.26 -5.67
C PRO A 108 -2.16 14.84 -7.06
N PHE A 109 -2.86 15.28 -8.11
CA PHE A 109 -2.59 14.95 -9.53
C PHE A 109 -2.82 13.50 -9.93
N GLU A 110 -3.40 12.68 -9.07
CA GLU A 110 -3.70 11.29 -9.40
C GLU A 110 -4.88 11.21 -10.38
N THR A 111 -4.80 10.30 -11.34
CA THR A 111 -5.87 10.00 -12.30
C THR A 111 -6.40 8.60 -12.05
N ARG A 112 -7.61 8.31 -12.58
CA ARG A 112 -8.16 6.96 -12.55
C ARG A 112 -7.17 5.91 -13.05
N GLN A 113 -6.49 6.17 -14.17
CA GLN A 113 -5.53 5.21 -14.72
C GLN A 113 -4.38 4.92 -13.76
N MET A 114 -3.89 5.91 -13.00
CA MET A 114 -2.85 5.69 -12.01
C MET A 114 -3.31 4.80 -10.85
N VAL A 115 -4.58 4.89 -10.46
CA VAL A 115 -5.17 3.97 -9.48
C VAL A 115 -5.25 2.55 -10.04
N ILE A 116 -5.66 2.39 -11.29
CA ILE A 116 -5.68 1.08 -11.97
C ILE A 116 -4.25 0.51 -12.10
N ASP A 117 -3.27 1.33 -12.49
CA ASP A 117 -1.84 0.92 -12.51
C ASP A 117 -1.39 0.39 -11.12
N THR A 118 -1.93 0.99 -10.05
CA THR A 118 -1.63 0.56 -8.68
C THR A 118 -2.30 -0.77 -8.35
N ALA A 119 -3.55 -0.97 -8.75
CA ALA A 119 -4.25 -2.24 -8.60
C ALA A 119 -3.55 -3.37 -9.37
N ASP A 120 -3.09 -3.09 -10.60
CA ASP A 120 -2.34 -4.05 -11.42
C ASP A 120 -0.98 -4.42 -10.81
N MET A 121 -0.30 -3.45 -10.19
CA MET A 121 0.93 -3.73 -9.44
C MET A 121 0.65 -4.65 -8.25
N VAL A 122 -0.40 -4.38 -7.47
CA VAL A 122 -0.82 -5.21 -6.33
C VAL A 122 -1.23 -6.61 -6.81
N HIS A 123 -1.97 -6.72 -7.92
CA HIS A 123 -2.32 -8.01 -8.54
C HIS A 123 -1.07 -8.84 -8.86
N ARG A 124 -0.05 -8.21 -9.44
CA ARG A 124 1.21 -8.89 -9.81
C ARG A 124 2.09 -9.22 -8.62
N ALA A 125 1.97 -8.52 -7.50
CA ALA A 125 2.74 -8.79 -6.29
C ALA A 125 2.45 -10.20 -5.75
N ARG A 126 1.19 -10.65 -5.80
CA ARG A 126 0.71 -11.95 -5.31
C ARG A 126 1.21 -12.29 -3.87
N GLY A 127 0.77 -13.38 -3.30
CA GLY A 127 1.31 -13.88 -2.03
C GLY A 127 1.13 -13.00 -0.79
N TYR A 128 0.63 -11.78 -0.91
CA TYR A 128 0.24 -10.97 0.24
C TYR A 128 -1.04 -11.52 0.88
N ASP A 129 -1.14 -11.42 2.19
CA ASP A 129 -2.27 -11.91 2.99
C ASP A 129 -3.10 -10.77 3.63
N GLY A 130 -2.79 -9.53 3.30
CA GLY A 130 -3.53 -8.34 3.73
C GLY A 130 -3.32 -7.17 2.78
N LEU A 131 -4.40 -6.42 2.53
CA LEU A 131 -4.39 -5.21 1.72
C LEU A 131 -5.14 -4.11 2.47
N THR A 132 -4.43 -3.02 2.76
CA THR A 132 -5.04 -1.81 3.33
C THR A 132 -5.12 -0.73 2.27
N ILE A 133 -6.31 -0.21 2.05
CA ILE A 133 -6.59 0.85 1.09
C ILE A 133 -6.94 2.10 1.90
N GLY A 134 -6.06 3.09 1.86
CA GLY A 134 -6.25 4.38 2.52
C GLY A 134 -6.64 5.48 1.54
N MET A 135 -7.34 6.49 2.02
CA MET A 135 -7.58 7.74 1.30
C MET A 135 -6.54 8.77 1.70
N PHE A 136 -6.03 9.52 0.73
CA PHE A 136 -5.03 10.56 0.99
C PHE A 136 -5.51 11.59 2.02
N GLN A 137 -4.67 11.82 3.03
CA GLN A 137 -4.88 12.83 4.05
C GLN A 137 -3.76 13.88 4.00
N PRO A 138 -4.08 15.16 3.80
CA PRO A 138 -3.08 16.21 3.63
C PRO A 138 -2.51 16.68 4.98
N TYR A 139 -1.65 15.88 5.60
CA TYR A 139 -1.04 16.23 6.89
C TYR A 139 -0.11 17.45 6.79
N TRP A 140 -0.14 18.29 7.81
CA TRP A 140 0.74 19.44 7.93
C TRP A 140 2.22 19.06 7.85
N GLY A 141 3.00 19.88 7.13
CA GLY A 141 4.44 19.66 6.96
C GLY A 141 4.79 18.70 5.83
N THR A 142 3.82 18.02 5.19
CA THR A 142 4.10 17.11 4.08
C THR A 142 4.25 17.84 2.75
N GLU A 143 5.11 17.32 1.88
CA GLU A 143 5.32 17.87 0.54
C GLU A 143 4.05 17.76 -0.31
N LEU A 144 3.32 16.64 -0.23
CA LEU A 144 2.05 16.44 -0.96
C LEU A 144 0.98 17.47 -0.59
N ARG A 145 0.85 17.81 0.72
CA ARG A 145 -0.02 18.92 1.13
C ARG A 145 0.40 20.23 0.48
N THR A 146 1.69 20.52 0.53
CA THR A 146 2.24 21.77 -0.06
C THR A 146 1.95 21.82 -1.55
N MET A 147 2.05 20.71 -2.26
CA MET A 147 1.73 20.60 -3.68
C MET A 147 0.24 20.83 -3.94
N ALA A 148 -0.64 20.22 -3.15
CA ALA A 148 -2.10 20.41 -3.28
C ALA A 148 -2.52 21.88 -3.07
N VAL A 149 -1.96 22.54 -2.04
CA VAL A 149 -2.22 23.97 -1.77
C VAL A 149 -1.72 24.85 -2.91
N LYS A 150 -0.49 24.62 -3.39
CA LYS A 150 0.08 25.40 -4.51
C LYS A 150 -0.68 25.23 -5.81
N ALA A 151 -1.26 24.05 -6.05
CA ALA A 151 -2.09 23.78 -7.22
C ALA A 151 -3.52 24.32 -7.09
N GLY A 152 -3.91 24.83 -5.92
CA GLY A 152 -5.27 25.28 -5.64
C GLY A 152 -6.27 24.16 -5.37
N PHE A 153 -5.80 22.93 -5.14
CA PHE A 153 -6.64 21.77 -4.87
C PHE A 153 -7.05 21.65 -3.39
N LEU A 154 -6.40 22.40 -2.52
CA LEU A 154 -6.62 22.37 -1.09
C LEU A 154 -6.54 23.79 -0.52
N ASP A 155 -7.52 24.16 0.31
CA ASP A 155 -7.42 25.38 1.10
C ASP A 155 -6.26 25.28 2.11
N ASN A 156 -5.41 26.30 2.15
CA ASN A 156 -4.28 26.33 3.08
C ASN A 156 -4.73 26.32 4.55
N ALA A 157 -5.94 26.82 4.85
CA ALA A 157 -6.52 26.81 6.19
C ALA A 157 -7.11 25.45 6.60
N TYR A 158 -7.20 24.48 5.69
CA TYR A 158 -7.75 23.17 6.00
C TYR A 158 -6.97 22.48 7.11
N ILE A 159 -7.69 21.98 8.12
CA ILE A 159 -7.15 21.22 9.24
C ILE A 159 -7.70 19.80 9.16
N ASN A 160 -6.80 18.81 9.06
CA ASN A 160 -7.17 17.41 9.11
C ASN A 160 -7.65 17.05 10.53
N SER A 161 -8.81 16.40 10.64
CA SER A 161 -9.39 15.98 11.93
C SER A 161 -8.71 14.73 12.52
N GLY A 162 -7.79 14.09 11.77
CA GLY A 162 -6.95 13.00 12.27
C GLY A 162 -7.45 11.58 11.95
N GLY A 163 -8.56 11.42 11.24
CA GLY A 163 -9.07 10.11 10.82
C GLY A 163 -8.49 9.63 9.48
N TYR A 164 -8.22 8.34 9.34
CA TYR A 164 -7.76 7.73 8.08
C TYR A 164 -8.84 7.70 6.99
N MET A 165 -10.11 7.80 7.38
CA MET A 165 -11.27 7.68 6.51
C MET A 165 -12.15 8.93 6.62
N ASP A 166 -11.56 10.06 6.97
CA ASP A 166 -12.25 11.34 6.93
C ASP A 166 -12.59 11.71 5.47
N LYS A 167 -13.45 12.70 5.32
CA LYS A 167 -13.83 13.21 4.01
C LYS A 167 -12.59 13.56 3.19
N TRP A 168 -12.59 13.19 1.90
CA TRP A 168 -11.55 13.62 0.98
C TRP A 168 -11.49 15.15 0.90
N ALA A 169 -10.29 15.67 1.08
CA ALA A 169 -10.11 17.10 1.35
C ALA A 169 -9.66 17.90 0.13
N ILE A 170 -9.25 17.24 -0.96
CA ILE A 170 -8.74 17.92 -2.15
C ILE A 170 -9.80 17.94 -3.25
N ASP A 171 -9.87 19.08 -3.96
CA ASP A 171 -10.73 19.27 -5.12
C ASP A 171 -9.83 19.50 -6.34
N MET A 172 -9.85 18.58 -7.27
CA MET A 172 -8.98 18.60 -8.44
C MET A 172 -9.84 18.74 -9.71
N PRO A 173 -9.40 19.53 -10.72
CA PRO A 173 -10.08 19.58 -11.99
C PRO A 173 -9.80 18.30 -12.81
N GLU A 174 -10.65 17.99 -13.78
CA GLU A 174 -10.31 16.97 -14.80
C GLU A 174 -8.97 17.30 -15.48
N PRO A 175 -8.16 16.32 -15.82
CA PRO A 175 -8.43 14.86 -15.87
C PRO A 175 -8.07 14.10 -14.58
N TYR A 176 -7.87 14.78 -13.47
CA TYR A 176 -7.57 14.15 -12.18
C TYR A 176 -8.85 13.57 -11.55
N LEU A 177 -8.66 12.70 -10.56
CA LEU A 177 -9.76 12.06 -9.83
C LEU A 177 -10.75 13.08 -9.28
N GLN A 178 -12.02 12.74 -9.41
CA GLN A 178 -13.14 13.44 -8.78
C GLN A 178 -13.63 12.65 -7.55
N GLU A 179 -14.34 13.30 -6.62
CA GLU A 179 -14.78 12.69 -5.35
C GLU A 179 -15.62 11.43 -5.59
N ASP A 180 -16.60 11.50 -6.50
CA ASP A 180 -17.48 10.37 -6.83
C ASP A 180 -16.75 9.20 -7.51
N GLU A 181 -15.71 9.49 -8.26
CA GLU A 181 -14.85 8.47 -8.89
C GLU A 181 -13.94 7.81 -7.85
N LEU A 182 -13.36 8.61 -6.93
CA LEU A 182 -12.56 8.09 -5.83
C LEU A 182 -13.37 7.15 -4.93
N ASP A 183 -14.62 7.52 -4.59
CA ASP A 183 -15.50 6.68 -3.77
C ASP A 183 -15.76 5.31 -4.42
N LYS A 184 -16.01 5.30 -5.74
CA LYS A 184 -16.18 4.06 -6.51
C LYS A 184 -14.90 3.23 -6.50
N LEU A 185 -13.74 3.85 -6.71
CA LEU A 185 -12.45 3.17 -6.70
C LEU A 185 -12.07 2.64 -5.32
N LEU A 186 -12.29 3.40 -4.25
CA LEU A 186 -12.07 2.91 -2.87
C LEU A 186 -12.88 1.65 -2.58
N ARG A 187 -14.12 1.60 -3.07
CA ARG A 187 -15.01 0.45 -2.94
C ARG A 187 -14.53 -0.77 -3.74
N THR A 188 -14.01 -0.56 -4.95
CA THR A 188 -13.72 -1.63 -5.92
C THR A 188 -12.25 -1.96 -6.07
N PHE A 189 -11.34 -1.20 -5.46
CA PHE A 189 -9.89 -1.39 -5.60
C PHE A 189 -9.44 -2.83 -5.29
N ALA A 190 -9.96 -3.42 -4.21
CA ALA A 190 -9.62 -4.80 -3.84
C ALA A 190 -10.02 -5.81 -4.92
N LEU A 191 -11.14 -5.56 -5.65
CA LEU A 191 -11.57 -6.39 -6.77
C LEU A 191 -10.60 -6.26 -7.96
N TYR A 192 -10.22 -5.02 -8.33
CA TYR A 192 -9.21 -4.78 -9.37
C TYR A 192 -7.89 -5.47 -9.05
N ALA A 193 -7.41 -5.33 -7.81
CA ALA A 193 -6.17 -5.93 -7.35
C ALA A 193 -6.23 -7.46 -7.30
N HIS A 194 -7.38 -8.04 -6.95
CA HIS A 194 -7.54 -9.50 -6.85
C HIS A 194 -7.72 -10.16 -8.22
N PHE A 195 -8.70 -9.71 -8.99
CA PHE A 195 -9.05 -10.36 -10.25
C PHE A 195 -8.12 -9.99 -11.41
N GLY A 196 -7.54 -8.78 -11.41
CA GLY A 196 -6.59 -8.33 -12.43
C GLY A 196 -7.21 -7.80 -13.72
N PRO A 197 -6.35 -7.51 -14.72
CA PRO A 197 -6.73 -6.77 -15.93
C PRO A 197 -7.86 -7.38 -16.75
N GLU A 198 -7.98 -8.69 -16.79
CA GLU A 198 -9.02 -9.41 -17.54
C GLU A 198 -10.45 -9.15 -17.04
N MET A 199 -10.58 -8.71 -15.79
CA MET A 199 -11.89 -8.40 -15.19
C MET A 199 -12.18 -6.91 -15.08
N HIS A 200 -11.27 -6.03 -15.52
CA HIS A 200 -11.42 -4.59 -15.33
C HIS A 200 -12.73 -4.02 -15.86
N SER A 201 -13.20 -4.45 -17.04
CA SER A 201 -14.46 -3.96 -17.60
C SER A 201 -15.67 -4.36 -16.73
N VAL A 202 -15.69 -5.59 -16.24
CA VAL A 202 -16.78 -6.12 -15.39
C VAL A 202 -16.75 -5.44 -14.01
N ILE A 203 -15.56 -5.19 -13.46
CA ILE A 203 -15.42 -4.49 -12.19
C ILE A 203 -15.86 -3.03 -12.35
N GLN A 204 -15.53 -2.37 -13.46
CA GLN A 204 -16.00 -1.01 -13.75
C GLN A 204 -17.52 -0.92 -13.84
N GLU A 205 -18.19 -1.89 -14.45
CA GLU A 205 -19.65 -1.97 -14.42
C GLU A 205 -20.20 -2.09 -12.99
N SER A 206 -19.50 -2.84 -12.13
CA SER A 206 -19.90 -3.03 -10.73
C SER A 206 -19.78 -1.77 -9.86
N GLU A 207 -19.06 -0.74 -10.33
CA GLU A 207 -18.94 0.54 -9.59
C GLU A 207 -20.30 1.24 -9.45
N THR A 208 -21.25 0.97 -10.38
CA THR A 208 -22.60 1.54 -10.38
C THR A 208 -23.70 0.48 -10.26
N ASP A 209 -23.37 -0.82 -10.35
CA ASP A 209 -24.28 -1.94 -10.15
C ASP A 209 -23.99 -2.65 -8.82
N ASP A 210 -24.77 -2.32 -7.80
CA ASP A 210 -24.66 -2.93 -6.47
C ASP A 210 -24.82 -4.45 -6.44
N LYS A 211 -25.64 -5.01 -7.32
CA LYS A 211 -25.86 -6.46 -7.38
C LYS A 211 -24.61 -7.16 -7.92
N LEU A 212 -24.04 -6.61 -8.98
CA LEU A 212 -22.80 -7.12 -9.57
C LEU A 212 -21.64 -6.97 -8.58
N TYR A 213 -21.53 -5.81 -7.93
CA TYR A 213 -20.51 -5.59 -6.89
C TYR A 213 -20.59 -6.63 -5.79
N LYS A 214 -21.77 -6.86 -5.19
CA LYS A 214 -21.94 -7.84 -4.11
C LYS A 214 -21.55 -9.24 -4.55
N LYS A 215 -21.85 -9.62 -5.80
CA LYS A 215 -21.44 -10.92 -6.36
C LYS A 215 -19.92 -11.04 -6.46
N LEU A 216 -19.26 -10.05 -7.05
CA LEU A 216 -17.79 -10.04 -7.19
C LEU A 216 -17.10 -9.98 -5.83
N PHE A 217 -17.63 -9.19 -4.90
CA PHE A 217 -17.07 -9.06 -3.56
C PHE A 217 -17.17 -10.35 -2.75
N ALA A 218 -18.29 -11.07 -2.85
CA ALA A 218 -18.44 -12.38 -2.22
C ALA A 218 -17.45 -13.41 -2.79
N GLN A 219 -17.23 -13.40 -4.11
CA GLN A 219 -16.24 -14.24 -4.75
C GLN A 219 -14.80 -13.88 -4.26
N TYR A 220 -14.47 -12.59 -4.24
CA TYR A 220 -13.20 -12.11 -3.70
C TYR A 220 -12.98 -12.57 -2.25
N GLN A 221 -14.01 -12.44 -1.39
CA GLN A 221 -13.89 -12.86 0.01
C GLN A 221 -13.60 -14.36 0.14
N GLN A 222 -14.31 -15.19 -0.64
CA GLN A 222 -14.09 -16.63 -0.64
C GLN A 222 -12.68 -17.00 -1.14
N GLU A 223 -12.22 -16.39 -2.23
CA GLU A 223 -10.93 -16.70 -2.83
C GLU A 223 -9.74 -16.18 -2.01
N PHE A 224 -9.89 -15.00 -1.37
CA PHE A 224 -8.80 -14.36 -0.65
C PHE A 224 -8.69 -14.83 0.81
N PHE A 225 -9.82 -15.01 1.50
CA PHE A 225 -9.83 -15.37 2.93
C PHE A 225 -10.13 -16.86 3.16
N GLY A 226 -10.62 -17.60 2.15
CA GLY A 226 -11.10 -18.95 2.29
C GLY A 226 -12.49 -19.03 2.93
N ASP A 227 -12.94 -20.24 3.23
CA ASP A 227 -14.18 -20.45 3.97
C ASP A 227 -13.99 -19.96 5.42
N VAL A 228 -14.60 -18.83 5.76
CA VAL A 228 -14.64 -18.25 7.10
C VAL A 228 -15.76 -18.91 7.91
#